data_185c59bd4f42e95f932a81903a67d845
#
_entry.id   185c59bd4f42e95f932a81903a67d845
#
_cell.length_a   1.000
_cell.length_b   1.000
_cell.length_c   1.000
_cell.angle_alpha   90.00
_cell.angle_beta   90.00
_cell.angle_gamma   90.00
#
_symmetry.space_group_name_H-M   'P 1'
#
loop_
_entity.id
_entity.type
_entity.pdbx_description
1 polymer ?
#
loop_
_entity_poly.entity_id
_entity_poly.type
_entity_poly.pdbx_seq_one_letter_code
_entity_poly.pdbx_strand_id
1 'polypeptide(L)'
;PRIYKKLHSKIRSILNYDEYDLNTKGRGFKEVCNEFLKWCGDDYMFCTWGPMDLTELQTNMDFYYMPKLPRPVKFINLQQIYADKASGKDKRSASVSKLEKAVSELNIPEDMPFHSALNDSKYTALVMKAMKPKNINNQYSFDLYIHPSDIKDEITDRHNNMYEYITRTFKTKQEALDDPKVSEVRCYKCNKKVTKKIKWFANSPSSYISVGKCWHHGYFCGKIKFKPDNEGYYIVKTIKPIDKSGIEEINAKQEEIRERRKEKRHNK
;
A
#
# COMPACT_ATOMS: atom_id res chain seq x y z
N PRO A 1 3.74 2.23 25.87
CA PRO A 1 4.10 1.24 24.85
C PRO A 1 5.14 0.27 25.39
N ARG A 2 4.64 -0.87 25.90
CA ARG A 2 5.50 -1.90 26.51
C ARG A 2 6.24 -2.75 25.48
N ILE A 3 5.88 -2.66 24.20
CA ILE A 3 6.56 -3.36 23.10
C ILE A 3 7.98 -2.84 22.92
N TYR A 4 8.17 -1.53 23.00
CA TYR A 4 9.46 -0.90 22.90
C TYR A 4 9.97 -0.56 24.29
N LYS A 5 11.01 -1.25 24.76
CA LYS A 5 11.61 -1.05 26.11
C LYS A 5 12.12 0.38 26.33
N LYS A 6 12.45 1.10 25.25
CA LYS A 6 12.83 2.52 25.27
C LYS A 6 12.29 3.21 24.03
N LEU A 7 11.68 4.37 24.19
CA LEU A 7 11.34 5.25 23.07
C LEU A 7 12.63 5.79 22.44
N HIS A 8 12.72 5.68 21.12
CA HIS A 8 13.85 6.25 20.37
C HIS A 8 13.91 7.76 20.61
N SER A 9 15.12 8.34 20.75
CA SER A 9 15.31 9.76 21.10
C SER A 9 14.55 10.73 20.18
N LYS A 10 14.52 10.46 18.88
CA LYS A 10 13.71 11.24 17.90
C LYS A 10 12.20 11.17 18.17
N ILE A 11 11.68 10.01 18.58
CA ILE A 11 10.26 9.87 18.91
C ILE A 11 9.96 10.64 20.20
N ARG A 12 10.84 10.54 21.17
CA ARG A 12 10.72 11.28 22.45
C ARG A 12 10.72 12.81 22.26
N SER A 13 11.53 13.33 21.33
CA SER A 13 11.55 14.79 21.04
C SER A 13 10.35 15.29 20.24
N ILE A 14 9.64 14.41 19.54
CA ILE A 14 8.46 14.73 18.73
C ILE A 14 7.17 14.57 19.56
N LEU A 15 7.13 13.53 20.40
CA LEU A 15 5.99 13.29 21.29
C LEU A 15 6.15 14.16 22.55
N ASN A 16 5.25 15.13 22.71
CA ASN A 16 5.12 15.92 23.95
C ASN A 16 4.53 15.11 25.13
N TYR A 17 4.82 13.81 25.20
CA TYR A 17 4.36 12.94 26.28
C TYR A 17 5.53 12.57 27.19
N ASP A 18 5.36 12.80 28.51
CA ASP A 18 6.26 12.26 29.52
C ASP A 18 6.02 10.73 29.62
N GLU A 19 7.11 9.98 29.66
CA GLU A 19 7.10 8.52 29.84
C GLU A 19 6.43 8.15 31.19
N TYR A 20 6.56 8.99 32.19
CA TYR A 20 5.87 8.87 33.49
C TYR A 20 4.35 8.95 33.33
N ASP A 21 3.83 9.92 32.58
CA ASP A 21 2.39 10.08 32.33
C ASP A 21 1.82 8.90 31.55
N LEU A 22 2.53 8.38 30.56
CA LEU A 22 2.11 7.19 29.81
C LEU A 22 2.02 5.94 30.69
N ASN A 23 2.91 5.79 31.67
CA ASN A 23 2.95 4.65 32.57
C ASN A 23 1.96 4.75 33.73
N THR A 24 1.65 5.95 34.20
CA THR A 24 0.80 6.19 35.38
C THR A 24 -0.66 6.49 35.03
N LYS A 25 -0.91 7.22 33.93
CA LYS A 25 -2.25 7.63 33.50
C LYS A 25 -2.79 6.83 32.31
N GLY A 26 -1.91 6.06 31.63
CA GLY A 26 -2.29 5.27 30.47
C GLY A 26 -3.14 4.05 30.85
N ARG A 27 -4.21 3.84 30.09
CA ARG A 27 -5.05 2.63 30.18
C ARG A 27 -4.37 1.44 29.52
N GLY A 28 -4.76 0.22 29.89
CA GLY A 28 -4.23 -1.02 29.29
C GLY A 28 -4.61 -1.13 27.80
N PHE A 29 -3.66 -1.55 26.94
CA PHE A 29 -3.89 -1.65 25.51
C PHE A 29 -5.10 -2.58 25.17
N LYS A 30 -5.19 -3.76 25.82
CA LYS A 30 -6.29 -4.69 25.57
C LYS A 30 -7.66 -4.06 25.82
N GLU A 31 -7.80 -3.35 26.91
CA GLU A 31 -9.03 -2.66 27.30
C GLU A 31 -9.42 -1.64 26.26
N VAL A 32 -8.50 -0.70 25.95
CA VAL A 32 -8.76 0.37 24.98
C VAL A 32 -9.00 -0.16 23.58
N CYS A 33 -8.25 -1.18 23.14
CA CYS A 33 -8.42 -1.78 21.83
C CYS A 33 -9.79 -2.50 21.71
N ASN A 34 -10.23 -3.21 22.73
CA ASN A 34 -11.54 -3.85 22.73
C ASN A 34 -12.68 -2.82 22.68
N GLU A 35 -12.58 -1.74 23.44
CA GLU A 35 -13.54 -0.64 23.40
C GLU A 35 -13.57 0.03 22.02
N PHE A 36 -12.41 0.27 21.44
CA PHE A 36 -12.28 0.84 20.11
C PHE A 36 -12.93 -0.05 19.05
N LEU A 37 -12.61 -1.34 19.01
CA LEU A 37 -13.20 -2.26 18.05
C LEU A 37 -14.72 -2.42 18.26
N LYS A 38 -15.19 -2.44 19.51
CA LYS A 38 -16.62 -2.41 19.82
C LYS A 38 -17.30 -1.12 19.33
N TRP A 39 -16.63 0.02 19.48
CA TRP A 39 -17.12 1.30 18.98
C TRP A 39 -17.18 1.33 17.44
N CYS A 40 -16.21 0.70 16.73
CA CYS A 40 -16.24 0.57 15.27
C CYS A 40 -17.47 -0.23 14.79
N GLY A 41 -17.98 -1.21 15.58
CA GLY A 41 -19.05 -2.11 15.18
C GLY A 41 -18.59 -3.18 14.20
N ASP A 42 -19.52 -3.71 13.39
CA ASP A 42 -19.24 -4.83 12.47
C ASP A 42 -19.03 -4.39 11.03
N ASP A 43 -19.57 -3.23 10.64
CA ASP A 43 -19.49 -2.68 9.27
C ASP A 43 -18.65 -1.39 9.27
N TYR A 44 -17.33 -1.55 9.23
CA TYR A 44 -16.40 -0.43 9.21
C TYR A 44 -15.25 -0.65 8.23
N MET A 45 -14.65 0.45 7.80
CA MET A 45 -13.41 0.46 7.05
C MET A 45 -12.47 1.50 7.65
N PHE A 46 -11.27 1.08 8.01
CA PHE A 46 -10.24 2.01 8.49
C PHE A 46 -9.87 3.01 7.40
N CYS A 47 -9.63 4.25 7.81
CA CYS A 47 -9.05 5.29 6.96
C CYS A 47 -7.83 5.86 7.66
N THR A 48 -6.65 5.73 7.05
CA THR A 48 -5.37 6.10 7.66
C THR A 48 -4.54 6.95 6.71
N TRP A 49 -3.61 7.72 7.28
CA TRP A 49 -2.58 8.43 6.52
C TRP A 49 -1.38 7.52 6.24
N GLY A 50 -1.58 6.53 5.37
CA GLY A 50 -0.61 5.47 5.09
C GLY A 50 -0.91 4.16 5.82
N PRO A 51 -0.11 3.11 5.62
CA PRO A 51 -0.38 1.78 6.16
C PRO A 51 0.15 1.55 7.58
N MET A 52 0.98 2.46 8.13
CA MET A 52 1.71 2.22 9.37
C MET A 52 0.80 2.08 10.59
N ASP A 53 -0.28 2.87 10.67
CA ASP A 53 -1.20 2.84 11.81
C ASP A 53 -1.82 1.45 12.01
N LEU A 54 -2.22 0.78 10.91
CA LEU A 54 -2.74 -0.58 10.97
C LEU A 54 -1.66 -1.61 11.32
N THR A 55 -0.44 -1.41 10.85
CA THR A 55 0.69 -2.26 11.22
C THR A 55 0.96 -2.17 12.71
N GLU A 56 1.01 -0.96 13.28
CA GLU A 56 1.24 -0.75 14.71
C GLU A 56 0.09 -1.30 15.56
N LEU A 57 -1.16 -1.09 15.13
CA LEU A 57 -2.32 -1.66 15.81
C LEU A 57 -2.20 -3.20 15.91
N GLN A 58 -1.95 -3.87 14.78
CA GLN A 58 -1.86 -5.33 14.72
C GLN A 58 -0.62 -5.88 15.44
N THR A 59 0.52 -5.17 15.37
CA THR A 59 1.71 -5.50 16.15
C THR A 59 1.42 -5.49 17.65
N ASN A 60 0.69 -4.48 18.12
CA ASN A 60 0.27 -4.43 19.53
C ASN A 60 -0.75 -5.53 19.85
N MET A 61 -1.72 -5.81 18.97
CA MET A 61 -2.67 -6.91 19.16
C MET A 61 -1.94 -8.25 19.30
N ASP A 62 -0.96 -8.53 18.43
CA ASP A 62 -0.15 -9.76 18.51
C ASP A 62 0.66 -9.84 19.81
N PHE A 63 1.33 -8.74 20.22
CA PHE A 63 2.09 -8.68 21.47
C PHE A 63 1.22 -8.99 22.70
N TYR A 64 -0.03 -8.57 22.68
CA TYR A 64 -0.97 -8.81 23.79
C TYR A 64 -1.85 -10.04 23.59
N TYR A 65 -1.56 -10.90 22.60
CA TYR A 65 -2.31 -12.12 22.31
C TYR A 65 -3.81 -11.85 22.10
N MET A 66 -4.15 -10.78 21.39
CA MET A 66 -5.54 -10.45 21.04
C MET A 66 -5.94 -11.15 19.73
N PRO A 67 -7.25 -11.39 19.53
CA PRO A 67 -7.76 -11.87 18.25
C PRO A 67 -7.36 -10.94 17.10
N LYS A 68 -6.94 -11.53 15.98
CA LYS A 68 -6.58 -10.77 14.77
C LYS A 68 -7.79 -10.13 14.12
N LEU A 69 -7.57 -9.03 13.40
CA LEU A 69 -8.62 -8.42 12.59
C LEU A 69 -9.17 -9.41 11.54
N PRO A 70 -10.49 -9.39 11.24
CA PRO A 70 -11.08 -10.21 10.18
C PRO A 70 -10.40 -9.95 8.82
N ARG A 71 -10.00 -11.02 8.11
CA ARG A 71 -9.27 -10.91 6.85
C ARG A 71 -10.15 -11.23 5.64
N PRO A 72 -9.85 -10.64 4.46
CA PRO A 72 -8.80 -9.65 4.20
C PRO A 72 -9.16 -8.27 4.77
N VAL A 73 -8.21 -7.63 5.46
CA VAL A 73 -8.41 -6.26 5.98
C VAL A 73 -8.31 -5.26 4.83
N LYS A 74 -9.41 -4.58 4.53
CA LYS A 74 -9.46 -3.46 3.59
C LYS A 74 -9.39 -2.15 4.34
N PHE A 75 -8.65 -1.17 3.80
CA PHE A 75 -8.58 0.16 4.39
C PHE A 75 -8.39 1.23 3.33
N ILE A 76 -8.81 2.45 3.63
CA ILE A 76 -8.60 3.63 2.80
C ILE A 76 -7.23 4.21 3.13
N ASN A 77 -6.26 4.05 2.21
CA ASN A 77 -4.98 4.72 2.29
C ASN A 77 -5.13 6.14 1.74
N LEU A 78 -5.52 7.09 2.59
CA LEU A 78 -5.81 8.46 2.17
C LEU A 78 -4.57 9.19 1.65
N GLN A 79 -3.40 8.88 2.18
CA GLN A 79 -2.13 9.40 1.70
C GLN A 79 -1.88 9.05 0.22
N GLN A 80 -2.18 7.81 -0.18
CA GLN A 80 -2.05 7.38 -1.58
C GLN A 80 -3.08 8.07 -2.47
N ILE A 81 -4.34 8.18 -2.02
CA ILE A 81 -5.40 8.86 -2.77
C ILE A 81 -5.07 10.33 -2.96
N TYR A 82 -4.52 10.99 -1.93
CA TYR A 82 -4.04 12.36 -2.01
C TYR A 82 -2.90 12.50 -3.02
N ALA A 83 -1.88 11.64 -2.94
CA ALA A 83 -0.74 11.64 -3.86
C ALA A 83 -1.17 11.41 -5.32
N ASP A 84 -2.08 10.48 -5.56
CA ASP A 84 -2.63 10.19 -6.90
C ASP A 84 -3.41 11.39 -7.47
N LYS A 85 -4.11 12.16 -6.63
CA LYS A 85 -4.84 13.38 -7.02
C LYS A 85 -3.91 14.56 -7.25
N ALA A 86 -2.93 14.76 -6.37
CA ALA A 86 -1.96 15.86 -6.44
C ALA A 86 -1.00 15.73 -7.63
N SER A 87 -0.59 14.51 -7.98
CA SER A 87 0.32 14.25 -9.09
C SER A 87 -0.29 14.51 -10.47
N GLY A 88 -1.60 14.60 -10.59
CA GLY A 88 -2.28 14.85 -11.86
C GLY A 88 -1.79 13.93 -12.98
N LYS A 89 -1.29 14.53 -14.09
CA LYS A 89 -0.65 13.79 -15.20
C LYS A 89 0.82 13.45 -14.95
N ASP A 90 1.49 14.11 -14.01
CA ASP A 90 2.91 13.92 -13.72
C ASP A 90 3.15 12.96 -12.56
N LYS A 91 2.93 11.66 -12.82
CA LYS A 91 3.07 10.56 -11.85
C LYS A 91 4.50 10.35 -11.32
N ARG A 92 5.50 11.09 -11.84
CA ARG A 92 6.91 10.97 -11.43
C ARG A 92 7.21 11.65 -10.09
N SER A 93 6.37 12.59 -9.66
CA SER A 93 6.56 13.38 -8.44
C SER A 93 5.70 12.93 -7.25
N ALA A 94 5.01 11.81 -7.32
CA ALA A 94 4.23 11.28 -6.21
C ALA A 94 5.15 10.73 -5.10
N SER A 95 5.95 11.62 -4.50
CA SER A 95 6.56 11.33 -3.20
C SER A 95 5.45 11.20 -2.17
N VAL A 96 5.61 10.25 -1.26
CA VAL A 96 4.71 10.06 -0.12
C VAL A 96 4.64 11.38 0.64
N SER A 97 3.50 12.08 0.53
CA SER A 97 3.32 13.40 1.15
C SER A 97 3.10 13.26 2.64
N LYS A 98 3.67 14.17 3.42
CA LYS A 98 3.36 14.28 4.85
C LYS A 98 1.94 14.81 5.05
N LEU A 99 1.33 14.50 6.20
CA LEU A 99 -0.01 14.98 6.56
C LEU A 99 -0.07 16.51 6.64
N GLU A 100 0.95 17.12 7.24
CA GLU A 100 1.08 18.57 7.38
C GLU A 100 1.02 19.26 6.02
N LYS A 101 1.71 18.71 5.02
CA LYS A 101 1.70 19.24 3.65
C LYS A 101 0.30 19.19 3.05
N ALA A 102 -0.42 18.10 3.24
CA ALA A 102 -1.78 17.96 2.72
C ALA A 102 -2.76 18.92 3.41
N VAL A 103 -2.62 19.12 4.73
CA VAL A 103 -3.40 20.07 5.52
C VAL A 103 -3.20 21.49 4.98
N SER A 104 -1.94 21.92 4.81
CA SER A 104 -1.58 23.24 4.28
C SER A 104 -2.08 23.43 2.83
N GLU A 105 -1.82 22.49 1.91
CA GLU A 105 -2.22 22.60 0.50
C GLU A 105 -3.75 22.61 0.30
N LEU A 106 -4.51 22.02 1.23
CA LEU A 106 -5.98 22.04 1.23
C LEU A 106 -6.57 23.20 2.01
N ASN A 107 -5.74 24.13 2.51
CA ASN A 107 -6.13 25.28 3.31
C ASN A 107 -6.99 24.89 4.54
N ILE A 108 -6.64 23.78 5.19
CA ILE A 108 -7.28 23.34 6.44
C ILE A 108 -6.62 24.12 7.58
N PRO A 109 -7.39 24.73 8.53
CA PRO A 109 -6.82 25.43 9.66
C PRO A 109 -5.92 24.52 10.51
N GLU A 110 -4.71 25.03 10.83
CA GLU A 110 -3.71 24.33 11.66
C GLU A 110 -3.85 24.76 13.13
N ASP A 111 -4.99 24.48 13.74
CA ASP A 111 -5.37 24.85 15.09
C ASP A 111 -5.01 23.81 16.17
N MET A 112 -4.50 22.65 15.74
CA MET A 112 -4.07 21.57 16.63
C MET A 112 -2.61 21.19 16.36
N PRO A 113 -1.81 20.87 17.38
CA PRO A 113 -0.44 20.40 17.16
C PRO A 113 -0.42 19.05 16.46
N PHE A 114 0.48 18.90 15.47
CA PHE A 114 0.78 17.63 14.84
C PHE A 114 1.54 16.68 15.79
N HIS A 115 1.70 15.43 15.36
CA HIS A 115 2.39 14.36 16.07
C HIS A 115 1.66 13.89 17.34
N SER A 116 0.36 14.14 17.39
CA SER A 116 -0.54 13.52 18.35
C SER A 116 -1.50 12.60 17.58
N ALA A 117 -1.59 11.33 17.96
CA ALA A 117 -2.44 10.34 17.28
C ALA A 117 -3.90 10.84 17.14
N LEU A 118 -4.43 11.51 18.17
CA LEU A 118 -5.78 12.10 18.13
C LEU A 118 -5.87 13.23 17.10
N ASN A 119 -4.91 14.17 17.10
CA ASN A 119 -4.94 15.31 16.20
C ASN A 119 -4.66 14.88 14.76
N ASP A 120 -3.71 13.97 14.54
CA ASP A 120 -3.39 13.42 13.22
C ASP A 120 -4.60 12.67 12.64
N SER A 121 -5.37 11.96 13.48
CA SER A 121 -6.63 11.33 13.07
C SER A 121 -7.69 12.37 12.67
N LYS A 122 -7.80 13.46 13.42
CA LYS A 122 -8.72 14.58 13.09
C LYS A 122 -8.31 15.26 11.79
N TYR A 123 -7.01 15.56 11.61
CA TYR A 123 -6.52 16.13 10.35
C TYR A 123 -6.73 15.19 9.17
N THR A 124 -6.52 13.89 9.35
CA THR A 124 -6.79 12.87 8.31
C THR A 124 -8.28 12.91 7.90
N ALA A 125 -9.20 13.00 8.87
CA ALA A 125 -10.63 13.14 8.59
C ALA A 125 -10.97 14.48 7.89
N LEU A 126 -10.35 15.58 8.28
CA LEU A 126 -10.53 16.89 7.61
C LEU A 126 -10.00 16.89 6.17
N VAL A 127 -8.83 16.27 5.93
CA VAL A 127 -8.28 16.06 4.58
C VAL A 127 -9.26 15.25 3.72
N MET A 128 -9.79 14.13 4.23
CA MET A 128 -10.79 13.33 3.52
C MET A 128 -12.03 14.16 3.19
N LYS A 129 -12.53 14.95 4.14
CA LYS A 129 -13.69 15.85 3.96
C LYS A 129 -13.42 16.94 2.90
N ALA A 130 -12.22 17.53 2.90
CA ALA A 130 -11.84 18.57 1.94
C ALA A 130 -11.64 18.00 0.54
N MET A 131 -11.04 16.81 0.42
CA MET A 131 -10.80 16.15 -0.86
C MET A 131 -12.08 15.67 -1.55
N LYS A 132 -13.10 15.28 -0.80
CA LYS A 132 -14.36 14.68 -1.32
C LYS A 132 -14.10 13.63 -2.39
N PRO A 133 -13.33 12.57 -2.11
CA PRO A 133 -12.99 11.58 -3.14
C PRO A 133 -14.24 10.86 -3.62
N LYS A 134 -14.40 10.78 -4.95
CA LYS A 134 -15.53 10.05 -5.56
C LYS A 134 -15.38 8.56 -5.32
N ASN A 135 -16.49 7.87 -5.02
CA ASN A 135 -16.52 6.40 -4.84
C ASN A 135 -15.47 5.90 -3.85
N ILE A 136 -15.33 6.57 -2.72
CA ILE A 136 -14.29 6.28 -1.72
C ILE A 136 -14.31 4.80 -1.27
N ASN A 137 -15.49 4.21 -1.14
CA ASN A 137 -15.65 2.81 -0.73
C ASN A 137 -15.04 1.81 -1.74
N ASN A 138 -14.74 2.25 -2.97
CA ASN A 138 -14.04 1.46 -3.98
C ASN A 138 -12.56 1.83 -4.12
N GLN A 139 -12.06 2.78 -3.33
CA GLN A 139 -10.66 3.24 -3.33
C GLN A 139 -9.91 2.72 -2.10
N TYR A 140 -9.98 1.41 -1.85
CA TYR A 140 -9.29 0.79 -0.74
C TYR A 140 -7.98 0.12 -1.18
N SER A 141 -7.17 -0.20 -0.21
CA SER A 141 -5.99 -1.04 -0.30
C SER A 141 -6.17 -2.25 0.62
N PHE A 142 -5.44 -3.32 0.36
CA PHE A 142 -5.35 -4.43 1.32
C PHE A 142 -4.21 -4.18 2.30
N ASP A 143 -4.51 -4.36 3.57
CA ASP A 143 -3.47 -4.46 4.58
C ASP A 143 -2.71 -5.78 4.43
N LEU A 144 -1.39 -5.71 4.50
CA LEU A 144 -0.49 -6.83 4.26
C LEU A 144 0.32 -7.21 5.51
N TYR A 145 -0.13 -6.80 6.69
CA TYR A 145 0.46 -7.23 7.95
C TYR A 145 0.44 -8.77 8.07
N ILE A 146 -0.66 -9.38 7.62
CA ILE A 146 -0.76 -10.82 7.44
C ILE A 146 -1.18 -11.08 5.99
N HIS A 147 -0.26 -11.61 5.19
CA HIS A 147 -0.54 -12.04 3.82
C HIS A 147 -1.09 -13.48 3.78
N PRO A 148 -1.62 -13.94 2.64
CA PRO A 148 -2.08 -15.33 2.47
C PRO A 148 -0.97 -16.36 2.75
N SER A 149 -1.30 -17.42 3.45
CA SER A 149 -0.40 -18.55 3.71
C SER A 149 -0.65 -19.75 2.80
N ASP A 150 -1.84 -19.84 2.20
CA ASP A 150 -2.27 -20.95 1.34
C ASP A 150 -2.92 -20.43 0.06
N ILE A 151 -3.02 -21.28 -0.97
CA ILE A 151 -3.68 -20.99 -2.26
C ILE A 151 -5.14 -20.54 -2.07
N LYS A 152 -5.87 -21.14 -1.13
CA LYS A 152 -7.28 -20.81 -0.85
C LYS A 152 -7.46 -19.43 -0.24
N ASP A 153 -6.42 -18.92 0.43
CA ASP A 153 -6.44 -17.63 1.10
C ASP A 153 -5.95 -16.49 0.18
N GLU A 154 -5.47 -16.83 -1.04
CA GLU A 154 -4.99 -15.84 -2.00
C GLU A 154 -6.08 -14.84 -2.38
N ILE A 155 -5.74 -13.55 -2.30
CA ILE A 155 -6.69 -12.47 -2.51
C ILE A 155 -6.69 -12.11 -4.00
N THR A 156 -7.87 -12.12 -4.60
CA THR A 156 -8.10 -11.63 -5.96
C THR A 156 -9.24 -10.64 -5.93
N ASP A 157 -8.99 -9.40 -6.36
CA ASP A 157 -10.02 -8.36 -6.30
C ASP A 157 -9.93 -7.38 -7.48
N ARG A 158 -11.04 -6.68 -7.73
CA ARG A 158 -11.15 -5.62 -8.74
C ARG A 158 -11.75 -4.38 -8.11
N HIS A 159 -10.91 -3.41 -7.86
CA HIS A 159 -11.28 -2.14 -7.24
C HIS A 159 -10.47 -1.00 -7.85
N ASN A 160 -10.91 0.24 -7.67
CA ASN A 160 -10.23 1.44 -8.13
C ASN A 160 -9.67 1.35 -9.58
N ASN A 161 -10.49 0.83 -10.52
CA ASN A 161 -10.08 0.58 -11.90
C ASN A 161 -8.83 -0.29 -12.06
N MET A 162 -8.57 -1.19 -11.13
CA MET A 162 -7.46 -2.12 -11.22
C MET A 162 -7.89 -3.54 -10.82
N TYR A 163 -7.07 -4.50 -11.24
CA TYR A 163 -7.07 -5.85 -10.71
C TYR A 163 -5.89 -5.98 -9.75
N GLU A 164 -6.12 -6.55 -8.59
CA GLU A 164 -5.08 -6.86 -7.61
C GLU A 164 -5.12 -8.35 -7.26
N TYR A 165 -3.93 -8.94 -7.15
CA TYR A 165 -3.75 -10.33 -6.76
C TYR A 165 -2.60 -10.43 -5.77
N ILE A 166 -2.89 -10.98 -4.58
CA ILE A 166 -1.94 -11.16 -3.49
C ILE A 166 -1.83 -12.66 -3.22
N THR A 167 -0.62 -13.17 -3.29
CA THR A 167 -0.36 -14.61 -3.24
C THR A 167 0.09 -15.07 -1.85
N ARG A 168 0.10 -16.38 -1.67
CA ARG A 168 0.91 -17.06 -0.68
C ARG A 168 2.40 -16.83 -0.92
N THR A 169 3.25 -17.29 -0.01
CA THR A 169 4.71 -17.25 -0.14
C THR A 169 5.22 -18.31 -1.13
N PHE A 170 6.15 -17.91 -1.98
CA PHE A 170 6.97 -18.76 -2.84
C PHE A 170 8.40 -18.78 -2.33
N LYS A 171 9.10 -19.90 -2.41
CA LYS A 171 10.49 -20.01 -1.95
C LYS A 171 11.45 -19.15 -2.75
N THR A 172 11.20 -18.99 -4.05
CA THR A 172 12.04 -18.21 -4.95
C THR A 172 11.23 -17.28 -5.84
N LYS A 173 11.88 -16.21 -6.33
CA LYS A 173 11.26 -15.33 -7.34
C LYS A 173 10.95 -16.05 -8.64
N GLN A 174 11.75 -17.05 -9.00
CA GLN A 174 11.54 -17.81 -10.22
C GLN A 174 10.28 -18.68 -10.10
N GLU A 175 10.11 -19.39 -8.99
CA GLU A 175 8.89 -20.15 -8.71
C GLU A 175 7.63 -19.29 -8.82
N ALA A 176 7.67 -18.08 -8.26
CA ALA A 176 6.56 -17.14 -8.38
C ALA A 176 6.30 -16.70 -9.84
N LEU A 177 7.36 -16.51 -10.65
CA LEU A 177 7.21 -16.10 -12.04
C LEU A 177 6.74 -17.26 -12.94
N ASP A 178 6.99 -18.48 -12.54
CA ASP A 178 6.53 -19.69 -13.25
C ASP A 178 5.05 -19.97 -12.98
N ASP A 179 4.47 -19.40 -11.91
CA ASP A 179 3.03 -19.48 -11.65
C ASP A 179 2.24 -18.69 -12.70
N PRO A 180 1.31 -19.36 -13.45
CA PRO A 180 0.52 -18.71 -14.49
C PRO A 180 -0.34 -17.55 -13.98
N LYS A 181 -0.89 -17.62 -12.75
CA LYS A 181 -1.67 -16.52 -12.17
C LYS A 181 -0.81 -15.29 -11.93
N VAL A 182 0.47 -15.47 -11.62
CA VAL A 182 1.43 -14.38 -11.44
C VAL A 182 1.88 -13.83 -12.80
N SER A 183 2.31 -14.70 -13.72
CA SER A 183 2.96 -14.30 -14.98
C SER A 183 2.01 -13.90 -16.10
N GLU A 184 0.76 -14.35 -16.11
CA GLU A 184 -0.22 -13.95 -17.14
C GLU A 184 -0.78 -12.56 -16.87
N VAL A 185 -0.92 -11.77 -17.93
CA VAL A 185 -1.66 -10.51 -17.90
C VAL A 185 -3.02 -10.75 -18.54
N ARG A 186 -4.09 -10.50 -17.77
CA ARG A 186 -5.47 -10.57 -18.23
C ARG A 186 -6.14 -9.21 -18.12
N CYS A 187 -7.08 -8.94 -19.01
CA CYS A 187 -7.88 -7.71 -18.94
C CYS A 187 -8.73 -7.71 -17.66
N TYR A 188 -8.59 -6.69 -16.82
CA TYR A 188 -9.37 -6.62 -15.58
C TYR A 188 -10.87 -6.45 -15.81
N LYS A 189 -11.28 -5.96 -17.00
CA LYS A 189 -12.71 -5.78 -17.36
C LYS A 189 -13.35 -7.07 -17.87
N CYS A 190 -12.72 -7.75 -18.85
CA CYS A 190 -13.34 -8.92 -19.52
C CYS A 190 -12.63 -10.25 -19.25
N ASN A 191 -11.60 -10.25 -18.41
CA ASN A 191 -10.79 -11.42 -18.05
C ASN A 191 -10.10 -12.16 -19.23
N LYS A 192 -10.20 -11.65 -20.45
CA LYS A 192 -9.52 -12.22 -21.60
C LYS A 192 -8.01 -12.02 -21.50
N LYS A 193 -7.25 -12.98 -21.99
CA LYS A 193 -5.79 -12.90 -22.11
C LYS A 193 -5.43 -11.72 -23.03
N VAL A 194 -4.44 -10.92 -22.65
CA VAL A 194 -4.03 -9.76 -23.46
C VAL A 194 -2.82 -10.10 -24.31
N THR A 195 -2.71 -9.44 -25.48
CA THR A 195 -1.50 -9.51 -26.30
C THR A 195 -0.38 -8.74 -25.62
N LYS A 196 0.74 -9.39 -25.31
CA LYS A 196 1.90 -8.73 -24.69
C LYS A 196 2.55 -7.77 -25.70
N LYS A 197 2.62 -6.49 -25.36
CA LYS A 197 3.34 -5.43 -26.10
C LYS A 197 4.76 -5.25 -25.55
N ILE A 198 4.88 -5.26 -24.23
CA ILE A 198 6.17 -5.28 -23.53
C ILE A 198 6.15 -6.50 -22.62
N LYS A 199 7.09 -7.41 -22.80
CA LYS A 199 7.26 -8.59 -21.94
C LYS A 199 7.67 -8.16 -20.53
N TRP A 200 7.43 -9.01 -19.53
CA TRP A 200 7.90 -8.79 -18.18
C TRP A 200 9.40 -8.48 -18.13
N PHE A 201 9.78 -7.39 -17.53
CA PHE A 201 11.17 -7.05 -17.27
C PHE A 201 11.33 -6.52 -15.85
N ALA A 202 12.50 -6.75 -15.25
CA ALA A 202 12.84 -6.27 -13.93
C ALA A 202 13.02 -4.75 -13.98
N ASN A 203 12.10 -4.02 -13.35
CA ASN A 203 12.11 -2.57 -13.18
C ASN A 203 12.95 -2.15 -11.98
N SER A 204 13.04 -3.01 -10.99
CA SER A 204 13.87 -2.93 -9.80
C SER A 204 14.17 -4.33 -9.28
N PRO A 205 15.07 -4.52 -8.29
CA PRO A 205 15.33 -5.83 -7.69
C PRO A 205 14.09 -6.53 -7.12
N SER A 206 13.07 -5.76 -6.75
CA SER A 206 11.83 -6.26 -6.14
C SER A 206 10.59 -6.06 -7.01
N SER A 207 10.72 -5.66 -8.28
CA SER A 207 9.54 -5.38 -9.09
C SER A 207 9.75 -5.64 -10.57
N TYR A 208 8.70 -6.19 -11.22
CA TYR A 208 8.62 -6.41 -12.66
C TYR A 208 7.45 -5.63 -13.24
N ILE A 209 7.62 -5.18 -14.49
CA ILE A 209 6.59 -4.47 -15.25
C ILE A 209 6.39 -5.14 -16.62
N SER A 210 5.15 -5.11 -17.12
CA SER A 210 4.76 -5.59 -18.43
C SER A 210 3.66 -4.69 -18.98
N VAL A 211 3.55 -4.58 -20.31
CA VAL A 211 2.42 -3.92 -20.98
C VAL A 211 1.71 -4.91 -21.89
N GLY A 212 0.39 -4.98 -21.76
CA GLY A 212 -0.46 -5.78 -22.62
C GLY A 212 -1.58 -4.96 -23.25
N LYS A 213 -2.13 -5.45 -24.36
CA LYS A 213 -3.27 -4.83 -25.05
C LYS A 213 -4.45 -5.79 -25.09
N CYS A 214 -5.58 -5.38 -24.53
CA CYS A 214 -6.86 -6.00 -24.78
C CYS A 214 -7.48 -5.38 -26.02
N TRP A 215 -8.02 -6.21 -26.92
CA TRP A 215 -8.65 -5.72 -28.14
C TRP A 215 -9.82 -4.75 -27.87
N HIS A 216 -10.64 -5.06 -26.85
CA HIS A 216 -11.84 -4.26 -26.53
C HIS A 216 -11.58 -3.13 -25.52
N HIS A 217 -10.58 -3.25 -24.64
CA HIS A 217 -10.43 -2.35 -23.49
C HIS A 217 -9.10 -1.60 -23.45
N GLY A 218 -8.31 -1.69 -24.53
CA GLY A 218 -7.08 -0.90 -24.66
C GLY A 218 -5.87 -1.50 -23.91
N TYR A 219 -4.99 -0.63 -23.47
CA TYR A 219 -3.71 -1.03 -22.90
C TYR A 219 -3.75 -1.14 -21.38
N PHE A 220 -2.96 -2.07 -20.86
CA PHE A 220 -2.81 -2.34 -19.43
C PHE A 220 -1.34 -2.47 -19.04
N CYS A 221 -0.99 -1.84 -17.92
CA CYS A 221 0.28 -2.07 -17.25
C CYS A 221 0.07 -3.14 -16.18
N GLY A 222 0.79 -4.24 -16.30
CA GLY A 222 0.95 -5.23 -15.23
C GLY A 222 2.19 -4.89 -14.41
N LYS A 223 2.08 -4.93 -13.09
CA LYS A 223 3.19 -4.79 -12.15
C LYS A 223 3.18 -5.92 -11.15
N ILE A 224 4.33 -6.57 -10.96
CA ILE A 224 4.57 -7.57 -9.94
C ILE A 224 5.55 -6.97 -8.94
N LYS A 225 5.18 -6.98 -7.65
CA LYS A 225 6.06 -6.63 -6.54
C LYS A 225 6.35 -7.88 -5.73
N PHE A 226 7.63 -8.17 -5.53
CA PHE A 226 8.10 -9.21 -4.63
C PHE A 226 8.25 -8.58 -3.24
N LYS A 227 7.52 -9.10 -2.30
CA LYS A 227 7.58 -8.72 -0.90
C LYS A 227 8.29 -9.84 -0.14
N PRO A 228 9.39 -9.53 0.58
CA PRO A 228 10.09 -10.54 1.35
C PRO A 228 9.22 -11.04 2.51
N ASP A 229 9.38 -12.31 2.81
CA ASP A 229 8.82 -13.01 3.95
C ASP A 229 9.90 -13.91 4.56
N ASN A 230 9.64 -14.50 5.74
CA ASN A 230 10.59 -15.37 6.44
C ASN A 230 11.00 -16.59 5.61
N GLU A 231 10.10 -17.10 4.76
CA GLU A 231 10.29 -18.32 3.96
C GLU A 231 10.55 -18.04 2.46
N GLY A 232 10.55 -16.77 2.05
CA GLY A 232 10.75 -16.40 0.64
C GLY A 232 10.11 -15.09 0.23
N TYR A 233 9.16 -15.14 -0.70
CA TYR A 233 8.51 -13.95 -1.25
C TYR A 233 7.03 -14.19 -1.51
N TYR A 234 6.16 -13.34 -1.02
CA TYR A 234 4.81 -13.24 -1.57
C TYR A 234 4.72 -12.15 -2.63
N ILE A 235 3.70 -12.22 -3.48
CA ILE A 235 3.55 -11.35 -4.63
C ILE A 235 2.35 -10.44 -4.44
N VAL A 236 2.54 -9.17 -4.72
CA VAL A 236 1.47 -8.21 -4.99
C VAL A 236 1.50 -7.87 -6.47
N LYS A 237 0.55 -8.40 -7.21
CA LYS A 237 0.37 -8.15 -8.64
C LYS A 237 -0.78 -7.19 -8.85
N THR A 238 -0.54 -6.14 -9.63
CA THR A 238 -1.58 -5.20 -10.05
C THR A 238 -1.65 -5.11 -11.55
N ILE A 239 -2.86 -4.93 -12.09
CA ILE A 239 -3.10 -4.65 -13.52
C ILE A 239 -3.98 -3.41 -13.59
N LYS A 240 -3.45 -2.34 -14.20
CA LYS A 240 -4.12 -1.04 -14.33
C LYS A 240 -4.20 -0.62 -15.79
N PRO A 241 -5.23 0.13 -16.21
CA PRO A 241 -5.23 0.76 -17.53
C PRO A 241 -4.05 1.73 -17.65
N ILE A 242 -3.51 1.87 -18.85
CA ILE A 242 -2.42 2.77 -19.16
C ILE A 242 -2.69 3.47 -20.48
N ASP A 243 -2.35 4.74 -20.59
CA ASP A 243 -2.42 5.53 -21.80
C ASP A 243 -1.14 5.42 -22.66
N LYS A 244 -1.12 6.09 -23.80
CA LYS A 244 0.04 6.08 -24.71
C LYS A 244 1.29 6.67 -24.06
N SER A 245 1.14 7.77 -23.34
CA SER A 245 2.27 8.42 -22.63
C SER A 245 2.91 7.47 -21.63
N GLY A 246 2.10 6.77 -20.83
CA GLY A 246 2.62 5.79 -19.88
C GLY A 246 3.30 4.59 -20.54
N ILE A 247 2.89 4.20 -21.77
CA ILE A 247 3.57 3.14 -22.53
C ILE A 247 4.96 3.63 -22.98
N GLU A 248 5.05 4.86 -23.48
CA GLU A 248 6.32 5.49 -23.90
C GLU A 248 7.30 5.59 -22.73
N GLU A 249 6.82 5.99 -21.54
CA GLU A 249 7.62 6.02 -20.32
C GLU A 249 8.16 4.64 -19.94
N ILE A 250 7.34 3.60 -20.05
CA ILE A 250 7.76 2.21 -19.74
C ILE A 250 8.78 1.72 -20.76
N ASN A 251 8.61 2.05 -22.05
CA ASN A 251 9.59 1.73 -23.10
C ASN A 251 10.94 2.41 -22.82
N ALA A 252 10.94 3.72 -22.59
CA ALA A 252 12.17 4.47 -22.30
C ALA A 252 12.92 3.88 -21.10
N LYS A 253 12.17 3.55 -20.04
CA LYS A 253 12.75 2.90 -18.86
C LYS A 253 13.32 1.51 -19.15
N GLN A 254 12.69 0.74 -20.01
CA GLN A 254 13.19 -0.59 -20.41
C GLN A 254 14.52 -0.44 -21.18
N GLU A 255 14.62 0.53 -22.07
CA GLU A 255 15.83 0.83 -22.83
C GLU A 255 16.97 1.27 -21.90
N GLU A 256 16.72 2.22 -21.00
CA GLU A 256 17.70 2.67 -20.01
C GLU A 256 18.25 1.49 -19.18
N ILE A 257 17.40 0.58 -18.74
CA ILE A 257 17.83 -0.61 -17.99
C ILE A 257 18.66 -1.55 -18.87
N ARG A 258 18.34 -1.69 -20.16
CA ARG A 258 19.10 -2.50 -21.10
C ARG A 258 20.50 -1.92 -21.34
N GLU A 259 20.60 -0.61 -21.51
CA GLU A 259 21.87 0.10 -21.71
C GLU A 259 22.76 -0.05 -20.47
N ARG A 260 22.27 0.25 -19.30
CA ARG A 260 23.02 0.05 -18.03
C ARG A 260 23.52 -1.39 -17.86
N ARG A 261 22.76 -2.39 -18.33
CA ARG A 261 23.18 -3.79 -18.27
C ARG A 261 24.29 -4.11 -19.29
N LYS A 262 24.26 -3.49 -20.47
CA LYS A 262 25.32 -3.60 -21.47
C LYS A 262 26.62 -3.00 -20.95
N GLU A 263 26.58 -1.77 -20.43
CA GLU A 263 27.75 -1.07 -19.84
C GLU A 263 28.39 -1.89 -18.73
N LYS A 264 27.58 -2.45 -17.81
CA LYS A 264 28.11 -3.31 -16.73
C LYS A 264 28.74 -4.62 -17.21
N ARG A 265 28.39 -5.09 -18.41
CA ARG A 265 29.03 -6.29 -19.02
C ARG A 265 30.35 -5.92 -19.73
N HIS A 266 30.46 -4.73 -20.28
CA HIS A 266 31.68 -4.24 -20.91
C HIS A 266 32.77 -3.84 -19.89
N ASN A 267 32.33 -3.47 -18.68
CA ASN A 267 33.23 -3.03 -17.60
C ASN A 267 33.63 -4.18 -16.64
N LYS A 268 33.26 -5.44 -16.96
CA LYS A 268 33.71 -6.66 -16.31
C LYS A 268 34.64 -7.46 -17.25
#